data_de82d156b492ddf21fd995a16bc71a8a
#
_entry.id   de82d156b492ddf21fd995a16bc71a8a
#
_cell.length_a   1.000
_cell.length_b   1.000
_cell.length_c   1.000
_cell.angle_alpha   90.00
_cell.angle_beta   90.00
_cell.angle_gamma   90.00
#
_symmetry.space_group_name_H-M   'P 1'
#
loop_
_entity.id
_entity.type
_entity.pdbx_description
1 polymer ?
#
loop_
_entity_poly.entity_id
_entity_poly.type
_entity_poly.pdbx_seq_one_letter_code
_entity_poly.pdbx_strand_id
1 'polypeptide(L)'
;MATRKKVKKKAAKKPATRKTAKKANDKLTQSQHYDYVPIIDRKPFKLPKGARVAVMPYINIEHFPAAIPGTPLIPGTAGFSPDPLNYGWRDYGNRVGLWRMMDMMDACGMRGTVCLNGEIIREYPRIIEEGEKRDWAWIGHGVNNAPANFIGNVRNPDGSLSELAEAKEREILEATLNTMQKTLGRKTKGWLSPFLTHTDNTPRLLEEYGVEYLCDYTADDHPFKFNTPKDNLISVPYTVEINDIPAFLNLGVSSEAFGDMIIDQFDILYEEGATNARCMPICLHTFHVGQPNKFKHLRRAFEYIASHKDVWLTTGDEVNDWYRKQYM
;
A
#
# COMPACT_ATOMS: atom_id res chain seq x y z
N MET A 1 -23.06 65.12 -15.04
CA MET A 1 -22.01 65.16 -13.97
C MET A 1 -22.28 63.98 -13.02
N ALA A 2 -21.53 62.90 -13.13
CA ALA A 2 -21.71 61.72 -12.28
C ALA A 2 -20.41 61.51 -11.48
N THR A 3 -20.49 61.65 -10.19
CA THR A 3 -19.38 61.57 -9.23
C THR A 3 -19.04 60.14 -8.93
N ARG A 4 -17.83 59.71 -9.31
CA ARG A 4 -17.25 58.40 -8.95
C ARG A 4 -16.78 58.40 -7.48
N LYS A 5 -17.41 57.60 -6.61
CA LYS A 5 -16.91 57.29 -5.27
C LYS A 5 -15.75 56.30 -5.35
N LYS A 6 -14.56 56.69 -4.82
CA LYS A 6 -13.39 55.83 -4.62
C LYS A 6 -13.65 54.88 -3.45
N VAL A 7 -13.61 53.57 -3.71
CA VAL A 7 -13.63 52.54 -2.68
C VAL A 7 -12.20 52.32 -2.19
N LYS A 8 -11.93 52.59 -0.93
CA LYS A 8 -10.65 52.29 -0.26
C LYS A 8 -10.55 50.80 0.02
N LYS A 9 -9.55 50.12 -0.56
CA LYS A 9 -9.17 48.74 -0.21
C LYS A 9 -8.64 48.73 1.23
N LYS A 10 -9.33 47.97 2.11
CA LYS A 10 -8.82 47.62 3.44
C LYS A 10 -7.74 46.57 3.30
N ALA A 11 -6.54 46.81 3.82
CA ALA A 11 -5.45 45.83 3.90
C ALA A 11 -5.86 44.68 4.84
N ALA A 12 -5.72 43.46 4.34
CA ALA A 12 -5.94 42.25 5.11
C ALA A 12 -4.84 42.09 6.19
N LYS A 13 -5.26 42.01 7.46
CA LYS A 13 -4.38 41.69 8.57
C LYS A 13 -3.94 40.20 8.45
N LYS A 14 -2.62 39.96 8.52
CA LYS A 14 -2.06 38.60 8.65
C LYS A 14 -2.67 37.90 9.87
N PRO A 15 -3.05 36.61 9.77
CA PRO A 15 -3.53 35.88 10.92
C PRO A 15 -2.38 35.71 11.93
N ALA A 16 -2.68 36.07 13.19
CA ALA A 16 -1.76 35.86 14.29
C ALA A 16 -1.62 34.34 14.55
N THR A 17 -0.39 33.84 14.57
CA THR A 17 -0.05 32.49 15.02
C THR A 17 -0.49 32.30 16.48
N ARG A 18 -1.59 31.60 16.66
CA ARG A 18 -2.09 31.19 17.96
C ARG A 18 -1.22 30.08 18.52
N LYS A 19 -0.28 30.38 19.39
CA LYS A 19 0.41 29.37 20.22
C LYS A 19 -0.64 28.73 21.13
N THR A 20 -1.11 27.55 20.77
CA THR A 20 -1.95 26.73 21.64
C THR A 20 -1.07 26.10 22.71
N ALA A 21 -1.24 26.58 23.96
CA ALA A 21 -0.71 25.89 25.14
C ALA A 21 -1.37 24.50 25.22
N LYS A 22 -0.58 23.41 25.14
CA LYS A 22 -1.03 22.04 25.40
C LYS A 22 -1.61 21.96 26.82
N LYS A 23 -2.94 21.82 26.95
CA LYS A 23 -3.55 21.35 28.18
C LYS A 23 -3.29 19.84 28.31
N ALA A 24 -2.53 19.45 29.33
CA ALA A 24 -2.40 18.06 29.72
C ALA A 24 -3.77 17.54 30.20
N ASN A 25 -4.30 16.51 29.54
CA ASN A 25 -5.42 15.62 29.90
C ASN A 25 -6.59 15.51 28.92
N ASP A 26 -6.53 16.01 27.68
CA ASP A 26 -7.46 15.51 26.67
C ASP A 26 -6.83 14.27 26.02
N LYS A 27 -7.48 13.09 26.12
CA LYS A 27 -7.10 11.90 25.34
C LYS A 27 -7.16 12.31 23.87
N LEU A 28 -6.01 12.28 23.20
CA LEU A 28 -5.96 12.52 21.76
C LEU A 28 -6.86 11.50 21.08
N THR A 29 -7.80 11.95 20.27
CA THR A 29 -8.69 11.09 19.49
C THR A 29 -8.11 10.82 18.10
N GLN A 30 -7.06 11.52 17.71
CA GLN A 30 -6.30 11.32 16.47
C GLN A 30 -5.16 10.32 16.69
N SER A 31 -4.66 9.72 15.60
CA SER A 31 -3.50 8.84 15.65
C SER A 31 -2.30 9.53 16.31
N GLN A 32 -1.61 8.81 17.19
CA GLN A 32 -0.34 9.26 17.75
C GLN A 32 0.86 9.00 16.85
N HIS A 33 0.67 8.20 15.78
CA HIS A 33 1.74 7.76 14.91
C HIS A 33 2.14 8.79 13.87
N TYR A 34 1.30 9.79 13.58
CA TYR A 34 1.60 10.88 12.66
C TYR A 34 0.75 12.12 12.96
N ASP A 35 1.22 13.28 12.52
CA ASP A 35 0.52 14.55 12.72
C ASP A 35 -0.54 14.75 11.62
N TYR A 36 -1.69 15.30 12.01
CA TYR A 36 -2.70 15.76 11.05
C TYR A 36 -2.23 17.03 10.35
N VAL A 37 -1.90 16.90 9.07
CA VAL A 37 -1.55 18.01 8.20
C VAL A 37 -2.36 17.87 6.90
N PRO A 38 -3.49 18.60 6.74
CA PRO A 38 -4.31 18.49 5.55
C PRO A 38 -3.56 18.98 4.31
N ILE A 39 -3.89 18.41 3.15
CA ILE A 39 -3.17 18.68 1.89
C ILE A 39 -3.13 20.15 1.50
N ILE A 40 -4.16 20.93 1.87
CA ILE A 40 -4.27 22.37 1.60
C ILE A 40 -3.26 23.24 2.36
N ASP A 41 -2.71 22.72 3.46
CA ASP A 41 -1.72 23.41 4.29
C ASP A 41 -0.28 23.03 3.92
N ARG A 42 -0.12 22.11 2.98
CA ARG A 42 1.18 21.61 2.52
C ARG A 42 1.71 22.43 1.35
N LYS A 43 3.03 22.44 1.19
CA LYS A 43 3.64 22.86 -0.07
C LYS A 43 3.32 21.84 -1.15
N PRO A 44 3.13 22.28 -2.42
CA PRO A 44 2.90 21.34 -3.52
C PRO A 44 3.98 20.26 -3.59
N PHE A 45 3.55 19.02 -3.65
CA PHE A 45 4.42 17.87 -3.84
C PHE A 45 4.94 17.83 -5.26
N LYS A 46 6.19 17.44 -5.44
CA LYS A 46 6.82 17.37 -6.75
C LYS A 46 7.40 15.98 -6.97
N LEU A 47 7.24 15.47 -8.17
CA LEU A 47 7.78 14.20 -8.62
C LEU A 47 8.94 14.40 -9.60
N PRO A 48 9.74 13.35 -9.89
CA PRO A 48 10.84 13.43 -10.84
C PRO A 48 10.37 13.89 -12.22
N LYS A 49 11.20 14.66 -12.92
CA LYS A 49 10.98 15.12 -14.31
C LYS A 49 9.64 15.86 -14.51
N GLY A 50 9.04 16.38 -13.44
CA GLY A 50 7.76 17.10 -13.52
C GLY A 50 6.54 16.19 -13.72
N ALA A 51 6.66 14.92 -13.39
CA ALA A 51 5.53 13.99 -13.45
C ALA A 51 4.38 14.48 -12.55
N ARG A 52 3.16 14.26 -13.01
CA ARG A 52 1.92 14.60 -12.31
C ARG A 52 1.48 13.53 -11.34
N VAL A 53 1.65 12.26 -11.74
CA VAL A 53 1.25 11.09 -10.96
C VAL A 53 2.39 10.08 -10.93
N ALA A 54 2.67 9.56 -9.72
CA ALA A 54 3.49 8.37 -9.52
C ALA A 54 2.55 7.16 -9.43
N VAL A 55 2.52 6.31 -10.45
CA VAL A 55 1.69 5.10 -10.48
C VAL A 55 2.48 3.91 -9.97
N MET A 56 2.00 3.29 -8.91
CA MET A 56 2.65 2.20 -8.19
C MET A 56 1.76 0.94 -8.19
N PRO A 57 1.97 -0.02 -9.09
CA PRO A 57 1.32 -1.32 -8.96
C PRO A 57 1.86 -2.08 -7.74
N TYR A 58 1.00 -2.35 -6.76
CA TYR A 58 1.28 -3.26 -5.65
C TYR A 58 0.76 -4.65 -5.98
N ILE A 59 1.64 -5.63 -5.97
CA ILE A 59 1.31 -7.01 -6.31
C ILE A 59 1.43 -7.85 -5.05
N ASN A 60 0.30 -8.28 -4.50
CA ASN A 60 0.27 -9.16 -3.34
C ASN A 60 0.55 -10.59 -3.80
N ILE A 61 1.73 -11.09 -3.48
CA ILE A 61 2.16 -12.47 -3.74
C ILE A 61 2.19 -13.20 -2.41
N GLU A 62 1.11 -13.93 -2.18
CA GLU A 62 0.79 -14.46 -0.87
C GLU A 62 0.86 -15.98 -0.85
N HIS A 63 1.34 -16.52 0.26
CA HIS A 63 1.31 -17.95 0.58
C HIS A 63 0.21 -18.25 1.60
N PHE A 64 -0.67 -19.16 1.20
CA PHE A 64 -1.70 -19.71 2.07
C PHE A 64 -1.38 -21.19 2.28
N PRO A 65 -1.01 -21.61 3.52
CA PRO A 65 -0.72 -23.02 3.77
C PRO A 65 -1.92 -23.92 3.43
N ALA A 66 -1.67 -25.06 2.80
CA ALA A 66 -2.74 -25.97 2.33
C ALA A 66 -3.68 -26.45 3.45
N ALA A 67 -3.15 -26.59 4.69
CA ALA A 67 -3.93 -26.98 5.85
C ALA A 67 -4.80 -25.85 6.41
N ILE A 68 -4.44 -24.58 6.13
CA ILE A 68 -5.15 -23.38 6.64
C ILE A 68 -5.19 -22.36 5.50
N PRO A 69 -6.08 -22.52 4.51
CA PRO A 69 -6.04 -21.72 3.28
C PRO A 69 -6.56 -20.27 3.44
N GLY A 70 -6.79 -19.81 4.65
CA GLY A 70 -7.28 -18.46 4.95
C GLY A 70 -8.80 -18.31 4.78
N THR A 71 -9.28 -17.08 4.65
CA THR A 71 -10.71 -16.78 4.48
C THR A 71 -11.27 -17.49 3.25
N PRO A 72 -12.33 -18.31 3.39
CA PRO A 72 -12.87 -19.08 2.29
C PRO A 72 -13.61 -18.19 1.29
N LEU A 73 -13.42 -18.48 0.00
CA LEU A 73 -14.21 -17.87 -1.08
C LEU A 73 -15.70 -18.23 -0.94
N ILE A 74 -15.97 -19.49 -0.59
CA ILE A 74 -17.31 -20.00 -0.30
C ILE A 74 -17.37 -20.36 1.17
N PRO A 75 -18.12 -19.61 2.02
CA PRO A 75 -18.15 -19.82 3.46
C PRO A 75 -18.50 -21.27 3.88
N GLY A 76 -19.30 -21.98 3.08
CA GLY A 76 -19.71 -23.36 3.36
C GLY A 76 -18.57 -24.38 3.36
N THR A 77 -17.38 -24.05 2.83
CA THR A 77 -16.21 -24.95 2.84
C THR A 77 -15.25 -24.70 3.99
N ALA A 78 -15.44 -23.63 4.76
CA ALA A 78 -14.52 -23.19 5.82
C ALA A 78 -14.21 -24.26 6.90
N GLY A 79 -15.13 -25.22 7.10
CA GLY A 79 -14.96 -26.29 8.10
C GLY A 79 -14.22 -27.53 7.58
N PHE A 80 -13.82 -27.57 6.32
CA PHE A 80 -13.17 -28.73 5.74
C PHE A 80 -11.65 -28.61 5.77
N SER A 81 -10.97 -29.73 6.04
CA SER A 81 -9.52 -29.86 5.93
C SER A 81 -9.18 -31.24 5.36
N PRO A 82 -8.49 -31.35 4.22
CA PRO A 82 -8.04 -30.25 3.38
C PRO A 82 -9.19 -29.48 2.69
N ASP A 83 -8.96 -28.21 2.36
CA ASP A 83 -9.88 -27.37 1.56
C ASP A 83 -9.27 -27.10 0.16
N PRO A 84 -9.42 -28.04 -0.78
CA PRO A 84 -8.82 -27.90 -2.10
C PRO A 84 -9.41 -26.76 -2.93
N LEU A 85 -10.63 -26.31 -2.63
CA LEU A 85 -11.28 -25.22 -3.34
C LEU A 85 -10.57 -23.89 -3.05
N ASN A 86 -10.48 -23.52 -1.76
CA ASN A 86 -9.89 -22.23 -1.39
C ASN A 86 -8.36 -22.22 -1.57
N TYR A 87 -7.70 -23.35 -1.30
CA TYR A 87 -6.28 -23.48 -1.58
C TYR A 87 -5.98 -23.36 -3.08
N GLY A 88 -6.65 -24.16 -3.92
CA GLY A 88 -6.43 -24.16 -5.37
C GLY A 88 -6.76 -22.81 -6.03
N TRP A 89 -7.79 -22.10 -5.53
CA TRP A 89 -8.12 -20.77 -6.01
C TRP A 89 -6.97 -19.77 -5.77
N ARG A 90 -6.33 -19.82 -4.61
CA ARG A 90 -5.18 -18.96 -4.30
C ARG A 90 -3.91 -19.40 -5.02
N ASP A 91 -3.67 -20.71 -5.08
CA ASP A 91 -2.51 -21.29 -5.79
C ASP A 91 -2.53 -20.97 -7.30
N TYR A 92 -3.73 -20.78 -7.89
CA TYR A 92 -3.86 -20.29 -9.26
C TYR A 92 -3.09 -18.99 -9.48
N GLY A 93 -3.03 -18.10 -8.51
CA GLY A 93 -2.28 -16.85 -8.57
C GLY A 93 -0.79 -17.08 -8.83
N ASN A 94 -0.19 -17.95 -8.04
CA ASN A 94 1.24 -18.26 -8.13
C ASN A 94 1.58 -19.15 -9.34
N ARG A 95 0.62 -19.94 -9.83
CA ARG A 95 0.82 -20.85 -10.98
C ARG A 95 0.53 -20.22 -12.33
N VAL A 96 -0.45 -19.31 -12.41
CA VAL A 96 -0.94 -18.78 -13.70
C VAL A 96 -1.15 -17.27 -13.67
N GLY A 97 -1.85 -16.74 -12.66
CA GLY A 97 -2.29 -15.34 -12.65
C GLY A 97 -1.15 -14.34 -12.66
N LEU A 98 -0.12 -14.60 -11.85
CA LEU A 98 1.07 -13.76 -11.76
C LEU A 98 1.80 -13.62 -13.10
N TRP A 99 1.99 -14.74 -13.81
CA TRP A 99 2.72 -14.76 -15.09
C TRP A 99 2.02 -13.92 -16.14
N ARG A 100 0.69 -14.02 -16.20
CA ARG A 100 -0.14 -13.15 -17.06
C ARG A 100 -0.01 -11.67 -16.69
N MET A 101 0.06 -11.36 -15.40
CA MET A 101 0.24 -9.98 -14.94
C MET A 101 1.65 -9.47 -15.28
N MET A 102 2.69 -10.28 -15.13
CA MET A 102 4.06 -9.91 -15.51
C MET A 102 4.14 -9.53 -17.00
N ASP A 103 3.58 -10.36 -17.89
CA ASP A 103 3.59 -10.09 -19.34
C ASP A 103 2.88 -8.75 -19.67
N MET A 104 1.76 -8.47 -19.03
CA MET A 104 1.05 -7.20 -19.21
C MET A 104 1.85 -6.00 -18.68
N MET A 105 2.44 -6.14 -17.50
CA MET A 105 3.22 -5.07 -16.90
C MET A 105 4.47 -4.77 -17.73
N ASP A 106 5.14 -5.79 -18.24
CA ASP A 106 6.27 -5.65 -19.17
C ASP A 106 5.83 -4.87 -20.43
N ALA A 107 4.68 -5.22 -21.02
CA ALA A 107 4.14 -4.53 -22.19
C ALA A 107 3.78 -3.05 -21.93
N CYS A 108 3.41 -2.72 -20.69
CA CYS A 108 3.09 -1.35 -20.25
C CYS A 108 4.31 -0.59 -19.70
N GLY A 109 5.50 -1.20 -19.62
CA GLY A 109 6.69 -0.60 -19.02
C GLY A 109 6.55 -0.35 -17.51
N MET A 110 5.73 -1.15 -16.83
CA MET A 110 5.46 -1.05 -15.39
C MET A 110 6.24 -2.10 -14.60
N ARG A 111 6.65 -1.72 -13.40
CA ARG A 111 7.31 -2.61 -12.43
C ARG A 111 6.44 -2.73 -11.18
N GLY A 112 6.47 -3.91 -10.54
CA GLY A 112 5.69 -4.15 -9.34
C GLY A 112 6.42 -3.76 -8.05
N THR A 113 5.66 -3.27 -7.07
CA THR A 113 6.03 -3.32 -5.66
C THR A 113 5.36 -4.55 -5.08
N VAL A 114 6.16 -5.55 -4.74
CA VAL A 114 5.61 -6.85 -4.32
C VAL A 114 5.48 -6.91 -2.80
N CYS A 115 4.25 -7.08 -2.33
CA CYS A 115 3.97 -7.45 -0.95
C CYS A 115 4.20 -8.96 -0.81
N LEU A 116 5.35 -9.34 -0.21
CA LEU A 116 5.87 -10.70 -0.27
C LEU A 116 5.81 -11.40 1.07
N ASN A 117 5.08 -12.49 1.15
CA ASN A 117 5.25 -13.42 2.27
C ASN A 117 6.60 -14.13 2.20
N GLY A 118 7.27 -14.26 3.35
CA GLY A 118 8.58 -14.90 3.43
C GLY A 118 8.61 -16.35 2.93
N GLU A 119 7.54 -17.10 3.07
CA GLU A 119 7.45 -18.49 2.60
C GLU A 119 7.36 -18.62 1.07
N ILE A 120 6.91 -17.61 0.34
CA ILE A 120 6.94 -17.61 -1.13
C ILE A 120 8.36 -17.84 -1.67
N ILE A 121 9.34 -17.28 -0.99
CA ILE A 121 10.75 -17.40 -1.37
C ILE A 121 11.20 -18.87 -1.43
N ARG A 122 10.74 -19.67 -0.46
CA ARG A 122 11.06 -21.09 -0.38
C ARG A 122 10.22 -21.94 -1.29
N GLU A 123 8.91 -21.68 -1.33
CA GLU A 123 7.95 -22.53 -2.04
C GLU A 123 7.91 -22.24 -3.54
N TYR A 124 8.20 -21.00 -3.95
CA TYR A 124 8.08 -20.56 -5.34
C TYR A 124 9.29 -19.72 -5.80
N PRO A 125 10.53 -20.26 -5.72
CA PRO A 125 11.75 -19.48 -5.99
C PRO A 125 11.77 -18.87 -7.41
N ARG A 126 11.09 -19.50 -8.38
CA ARG A 126 10.98 -18.98 -9.74
C ARG A 126 10.31 -17.60 -9.81
N ILE A 127 9.41 -17.29 -8.86
CA ILE A 127 8.76 -15.99 -8.78
C ILE A 127 9.80 -14.91 -8.47
N ILE A 128 10.70 -15.20 -7.51
CA ILE A 128 11.76 -14.26 -7.14
C ILE A 128 12.71 -14.01 -8.31
N GLU A 129 13.15 -15.09 -8.97
CA GLU A 129 14.04 -14.98 -10.13
C GLU A 129 13.46 -14.09 -11.24
N GLU A 130 12.17 -14.23 -11.54
CA GLU A 130 11.52 -13.46 -12.60
C GLU A 130 11.21 -12.01 -12.19
N GLY A 131 10.92 -11.77 -10.91
CA GLY A 131 10.75 -10.39 -10.41
C GLY A 131 12.08 -9.63 -10.34
N GLU A 132 13.19 -10.31 -9.95
CA GLU A 132 14.53 -9.70 -9.97
C GLU A 132 14.98 -9.31 -11.40
N LYS A 133 14.67 -10.13 -12.40
CA LYS A 133 14.96 -9.79 -13.81
C LYS A 133 14.22 -8.55 -14.29
N ARG A 134 13.08 -8.24 -13.68
CA ARG A 134 12.22 -7.09 -13.99
C ARG A 134 12.50 -5.88 -13.09
N ASP A 135 13.47 -5.98 -12.20
CA ASP A 135 13.81 -4.92 -11.25
C ASP A 135 12.58 -4.52 -10.39
N TRP A 136 11.82 -5.51 -9.92
CA TRP A 136 10.69 -5.29 -9.04
C TRP A 136 11.16 -4.99 -7.61
N ALA A 137 10.43 -4.13 -6.91
CA ALA A 137 10.65 -3.86 -5.49
C ALA A 137 9.97 -4.95 -4.63
N TRP A 138 10.63 -5.35 -3.54
CA TRP A 138 10.14 -6.38 -2.63
C TRP A 138 9.95 -5.78 -1.24
N ILE A 139 8.72 -5.81 -0.72
CA ILE A 139 8.41 -5.38 0.64
C ILE A 139 7.91 -6.55 1.48
N GLY A 140 8.21 -6.52 2.78
CA GLY A 140 7.80 -7.58 3.70
C GLY A 140 6.28 -7.60 3.90
N HIS A 141 5.71 -8.82 3.93
CA HIS A 141 4.28 -9.03 4.14
C HIS A 141 4.01 -10.22 5.09
N GLY A 142 4.79 -10.32 6.17
CA GLY A 142 4.69 -11.43 7.10
C GLY A 142 5.24 -12.76 6.57
N VAL A 143 5.20 -13.80 7.40
CA VAL A 143 5.73 -15.13 7.07
C VAL A 143 4.86 -15.81 6.00
N ASN A 144 3.55 -15.85 6.23
CA ASN A 144 2.50 -16.34 5.35
C ASN A 144 1.16 -15.74 5.80
N ASN A 145 0.06 -16.04 5.09
CA ASN A 145 -1.27 -15.51 5.41
C ASN A 145 -2.11 -16.44 6.33
N ALA A 146 -1.46 -17.28 7.14
CA ALA A 146 -2.17 -17.95 8.23
C ALA A 146 -2.43 -16.96 9.38
N PRO A 147 -3.60 -17.06 10.07
CA PRO A 147 -3.95 -16.12 11.15
C PRO A 147 -2.93 -16.00 12.27
N ALA A 148 -2.19 -17.07 12.56
CA ALA A 148 -1.13 -17.07 13.58
C ALA A 148 0.07 -16.14 13.27
N ASN A 149 0.18 -15.66 12.02
CA ASN A 149 1.23 -14.77 11.56
C ASN A 149 0.73 -13.33 11.35
N PHE A 150 -0.52 -13.03 11.72
CA PHE A 150 -1.02 -11.66 11.66
C PHE A 150 -0.46 -10.84 12.83
N ILE A 151 -0.10 -9.62 12.53
CA ILE A 151 0.31 -8.62 13.51
C ILE A 151 -0.93 -7.79 13.84
N GLY A 152 -1.24 -7.61 15.13
CA GLY A 152 -2.35 -6.78 15.55
C GLY A 152 -2.97 -7.26 16.87
N ASN A 153 -3.65 -6.33 17.52
CA ASN A 153 -4.42 -6.60 18.72
C ASN A 153 -5.86 -6.94 18.33
N VAL A 154 -6.41 -7.99 18.91
CA VAL A 154 -7.75 -8.47 18.58
C VAL A 154 -8.77 -8.00 19.61
N ARG A 155 -9.79 -7.29 19.16
CA ARG A 155 -10.95 -6.98 20.01
C ARG A 155 -11.92 -8.15 20.01
N ASN A 156 -12.10 -8.74 21.19
CA ASN A 156 -13.03 -9.85 21.39
C ASN A 156 -14.49 -9.37 21.33
N PRO A 157 -15.46 -10.29 21.11
CA PRO A 157 -16.89 -9.94 21.09
C PRO A 157 -17.41 -9.30 22.38
N ASP A 158 -16.79 -9.57 23.53
CA ASP A 158 -17.12 -8.97 24.83
C ASP A 158 -16.52 -7.57 25.04
N GLY A 159 -15.79 -7.06 24.04
CA GLY A 159 -15.12 -5.75 24.05
C GLY A 159 -13.75 -5.76 24.69
N SER A 160 -13.29 -6.88 25.26
CA SER A 160 -11.92 -7.02 25.75
C SER A 160 -10.91 -6.99 24.61
N LEU A 161 -9.64 -6.67 24.92
CA LEU A 161 -8.56 -6.61 23.95
C LEU A 161 -7.56 -7.73 24.24
N SER A 162 -7.32 -8.58 23.24
CA SER A 162 -6.21 -9.52 23.25
C SER A 162 -5.02 -8.87 22.57
N GLU A 163 -4.01 -8.51 23.37
CA GLU A 163 -2.82 -7.85 22.88
C GLU A 163 -1.79 -8.86 22.38
N LEU A 164 -1.24 -8.61 21.19
CA LEU A 164 -0.10 -9.37 20.70
C LEU A 164 1.15 -8.96 21.47
N ALA A 165 1.79 -9.94 22.11
CA ALA A 165 3.03 -9.69 22.83
C ALA A 165 4.14 -9.20 21.86
N GLU A 166 4.88 -8.15 22.23
CA GLU A 166 5.97 -7.58 21.42
C GLU A 166 7.01 -8.65 21.00
N ALA A 167 7.30 -9.61 21.88
CA ALA A 167 8.23 -10.69 21.55
C ALA A 167 7.75 -11.55 20.37
N LYS A 168 6.43 -11.81 20.27
CA LYS A 168 5.85 -12.55 19.15
C LYS A 168 5.82 -11.71 17.87
N GLU A 169 5.54 -10.44 17.98
CA GLU A 169 5.61 -9.51 16.85
C GLU A 169 7.03 -9.45 16.29
N ARG A 170 8.05 -9.32 17.15
CA ARG A 170 9.47 -9.37 16.75
C ARG A 170 9.82 -10.66 16.02
N GLU A 171 9.38 -11.81 16.53
CA GLU A 171 9.59 -13.10 15.89
C GLU A 171 9.07 -13.11 14.44
N ILE A 172 7.85 -12.61 14.21
CA ILE A 172 7.24 -12.54 12.87
C ILE A 172 8.02 -11.61 11.94
N LEU A 173 8.36 -10.41 12.43
CA LEU A 173 9.13 -9.43 11.67
C LEU A 173 10.51 -9.97 11.29
N GLU A 174 11.25 -10.52 12.27
CA GLU A 174 12.58 -11.07 12.06
C GLU A 174 12.57 -12.27 11.10
N ALA A 175 11.62 -13.19 11.27
CA ALA A 175 11.51 -14.36 10.40
C ALA A 175 11.32 -13.94 8.94
N THR A 176 10.48 -12.92 8.69
CA THR A 176 10.21 -12.40 7.35
C THR A 176 11.42 -11.65 6.79
N LEU A 177 11.91 -10.63 7.52
CA LEU A 177 12.97 -9.74 7.05
C LEU A 177 14.29 -10.47 6.84
N ASN A 178 14.66 -11.41 7.73
CA ASN A 178 15.88 -12.21 7.61
C ASN A 178 15.80 -13.16 6.42
N THR A 179 14.64 -13.78 6.17
CA THR A 179 14.44 -14.65 5.00
C THR A 179 14.59 -13.85 3.71
N MET A 180 13.98 -12.67 3.63
CA MET A 180 14.10 -11.78 2.48
C MET A 180 15.54 -11.32 2.27
N GLN A 181 16.21 -10.83 3.32
CA GLN A 181 17.60 -10.36 3.23
C GLN A 181 18.56 -11.45 2.78
N LYS A 182 18.39 -12.67 3.31
CA LYS A 182 19.24 -13.83 2.93
C LYS A 182 19.11 -14.19 1.45
N THR A 183 17.91 -14.10 0.91
CA THR A 183 17.62 -14.50 -0.48
C THR A 183 17.92 -13.40 -1.48
N LEU A 184 17.52 -12.17 -1.17
CA LEU A 184 17.69 -11.02 -2.07
C LEU A 184 19.10 -10.42 -2.01
N GLY A 185 19.91 -10.79 -1.01
CA GLY A 185 21.24 -10.21 -0.78
C GLY A 185 21.23 -8.75 -0.31
N ARG A 186 20.04 -8.18 -0.05
CA ARG A 186 19.83 -6.82 0.39
C ARG A 186 18.68 -6.72 1.40
N LYS A 187 18.67 -5.67 2.22
CA LYS A 187 17.54 -5.38 3.10
C LYS A 187 16.34 -4.91 2.26
N THR A 188 15.14 -5.34 2.64
CA THR A 188 13.92 -4.75 2.14
C THR A 188 13.70 -3.37 2.76
N LYS A 189 13.19 -2.42 1.97
CA LYS A 189 12.93 -1.06 2.42
C LYS A 189 11.55 -0.88 3.02
N GLY A 190 10.57 -1.64 2.53
CA GLY A 190 9.16 -1.45 2.85
C GLY A 190 8.52 -2.62 3.58
N TRP A 191 7.38 -2.31 4.18
CA TRP A 191 6.51 -3.26 4.87
C TRP A 191 5.04 -2.96 4.61
N LEU A 192 4.26 -3.99 4.38
CA LEU A 192 2.80 -4.00 4.45
C LEU A 192 2.39 -5.12 5.40
N SER A 193 1.69 -4.80 6.47
CA SER A 193 1.20 -5.83 7.39
C SER A 193 0.07 -6.64 6.74
N PRO A 194 0.01 -7.98 6.94
CA PRO A 194 -1.14 -8.77 6.49
C PRO A 194 -2.45 -8.16 6.99
N PHE A 195 -3.43 -8.00 6.12
CA PHE A 195 -4.70 -7.31 6.38
C PHE A 195 -4.58 -5.84 6.82
N LEU A 196 -3.43 -5.19 6.61
CA LEU A 196 -3.15 -3.82 7.06
C LEU A 196 -3.33 -3.66 8.59
N THR A 197 -3.13 -4.74 9.35
CA THR A 197 -3.25 -4.74 10.81
C THR A 197 -1.88 -4.70 11.46
N HIS A 198 -1.75 -3.90 12.53
CA HIS A 198 -0.50 -3.79 13.29
C HIS A 198 -0.78 -3.43 14.76
N THR A 199 0.23 -3.51 15.63
CA THR A 199 0.18 -3.00 17.00
C THR A 199 0.72 -1.56 17.05
N ASP A 200 0.55 -0.89 18.18
CA ASP A 200 1.16 0.42 18.41
C ASP A 200 2.71 0.37 18.39
N ASN A 201 3.29 -0.82 18.54
CA ASN A 201 4.75 -1.01 18.51
C ASN A 201 5.29 -1.15 17.08
N THR A 202 4.48 -1.59 16.13
CA THR A 202 4.93 -1.95 14.76
C THR A 202 5.76 -0.86 14.08
N PRO A 203 5.36 0.43 14.06
CA PRO A 203 6.17 1.46 13.41
C PRO A 203 7.56 1.61 14.04
N ARG A 204 7.66 1.55 15.37
CA ARG A 204 8.94 1.60 16.08
C ARG A 204 9.81 0.38 15.79
N LEU A 205 9.22 -0.82 15.81
CA LEU A 205 9.94 -2.06 15.53
C LEU A 205 10.49 -2.11 14.11
N LEU A 206 9.68 -1.71 13.13
CA LEU A 206 10.12 -1.63 11.73
C LEU A 206 11.32 -0.68 11.57
N GLU A 207 11.27 0.49 12.21
CA GLU A 207 12.39 1.43 12.23
C GLU A 207 13.64 0.83 12.89
N GLU A 208 13.49 0.08 13.99
CA GLU A 208 14.59 -0.62 14.67
C GLU A 208 15.28 -1.64 13.74
N TYR A 209 14.51 -2.38 12.93
CA TYR A 209 15.02 -3.34 11.94
C TYR A 209 15.57 -2.68 10.68
N GLY A 210 15.41 -1.37 10.53
CA GLY A 210 15.91 -0.59 9.40
C GLY A 210 15.00 -0.62 8.18
N VAL A 211 13.70 -0.90 8.36
CA VAL A 211 12.67 -0.67 7.36
C VAL A 211 12.47 0.84 7.23
N GLU A 212 12.34 1.32 6.01
CA GLU A 212 12.29 2.74 5.69
C GLU A 212 10.86 3.25 5.50
N TYR A 213 9.92 2.37 5.08
CA TYR A 213 8.53 2.78 4.89
C TYR A 213 7.52 1.68 5.23
N LEU A 214 6.33 2.13 5.65
CA LEU A 214 5.18 1.33 6.01
C LEU A 214 3.99 1.73 5.14
N CYS A 215 3.23 0.75 4.64
CA CYS A 215 2.10 0.95 3.74
C CYS A 215 0.72 0.77 4.39
N ASP A 216 0.63 0.48 5.70
CA ASP A 216 -0.63 0.11 6.36
C ASP A 216 -1.66 1.24 6.45
N TYR A 217 -1.22 2.49 6.36
CA TYR A 217 -2.11 3.64 6.46
C TYR A 217 -2.53 4.14 5.07
N THR A 218 -3.80 3.97 4.75
CA THR A 218 -4.41 4.44 3.49
C THR A 218 -4.97 5.85 3.65
N ALA A 219 -4.15 6.77 4.18
CA ALA A 219 -4.62 8.05 4.70
C ALA A 219 -4.28 9.24 3.81
N ASP A 220 -3.52 9.05 2.73
CA ASP A 220 -2.98 10.17 1.97
C ASP A 220 -2.59 9.79 0.53
N ASP A 221 -2.60 10.78 -0.36
CA ASP A 221 -2.05 10.68 -1.73
C ASP A 221 -0.56 11.03 -1.80
N HIS A 222 0.05 11.44 -0.68
CA HIS A 222 1.47 11.74 -0.55
C HIS A 222 2.11 10.86 0.53
N PRO A 223 3.40 10.54 0.41
CA PRO A 223 4.14 10.03 1.55
C PRO A 223 4.15 11.04 2.71
N PHE A 224 4.18 10.54 3.94
CA PHE A 224 4.31 11.37 5.14
C PHE A 224 5.15 10.67 6.21
N LYS A 225 5.65 11.44 7.19
CA LYS A 225 6.49 10.92 8.27
C LYS A 225 5.66 10.31 9.38
N PHE A 226 6.18 9.22 9.97
CA PHE A 226 5.72 8.71 11.24
C PHE A 226 6.47 9.37 12.41
N ASN A 227 5.78 9.49 13.54
CA ASN A 227 6.35 9.91 14.83
C ASN A 227 7.06 8.70 15.48
N THR A 228 8.22 8.31 14.96
CA THR A 228 9.06 7.22 15.48
C THR A 228 10.29 7.76 16.21
N PRO A 229 10.96 6.98 17.07
CA PRO A 229 12.08 7.48 17.86
C PRO A 229 13.25 8.09 17.08
N LYS A 230 13.48 7.64 15.85
CA LYS A 230 14.57 8.15 14.98
C LYS A 230 14.05 9.07 13.85
N ASP A 231 12.74 9.34 13.79
CA ASP A 231 12.10 10.12 12.71
C ASP A 231 12.46 9.63 11.30
N ASN A 232 12.67 8.32 11.15
CA ASN A 232 13.22 7.74 9.94
C ASN A 232 12.27 6.78 9.21
N LEU A 233 11.05 6.55 9.71
CA LEU A 233 10.02 5.79 9.04
C LEU A 233 9.03 6.74 8.35
N ILE A 234 8.64 6.41 7.12
CA ILE A 234 7.59 7.14 6.40
C ILE A 234 6.44 6.22 6.02
N SER A 235 5.26 6.80 5.80
CA SER A 235 4.18 6.14 5.07
C SER A 235 4.40 6.34 3.58
N VAL A 236 4.32 5.27 2.80
CA VAL A 236 4.18 5.34 1.33
C VAL A 236 2.76 4.90 1.00
N PRO A 237 2.02 5.66 0.17
CA PRO A 237 0.62 5.37 -0.10
C PRO A 237 0.35 3.95 -0.58
N TYR A 238 -0.65 3.32 0.03
CA TYR A 238 -1.33 2.10 -0.37
C TYR A 238 -2.84 2.39 -0.41
N THR A 239 -3.68 1.53 -0.99
CA THR A 239 -5.11 1.82 -1.06
C THR A 239 -5.98 0.59 -0.83
N VAL A 240 -7.17 0.81 -0.27
CA VAL A 240 -8.27 -0.14 -0.21
C VAL A 240 -9.36 0.16 -1.25
N GLU A 241 -9.34 1.36 -1.85
CA GLU A 241 -10.31 1.77 -2.87
C GLU A 241 -10.02 1.08 -4.21
N ILE A 242 -8.80 1.24 -4.74
CA ILE A 242 -8.35 0.52 -5.95
C ILE A 242 -7.60 -0.74 -5.53
N ASN A 243 -8.33 -1.63 -4.84
CA ASN A 243 -7.86 -2.92 -4.36
C ASN A 243 -8.86 -4.01 -4.74
N ASP A 244 -8.40 -5.01 -5.47
CA ASP A 244 -9.27 -6.04 -6.05
C ASP A 244 -9.96 -6.94 -5.02
N ILE A 245 -9.39 -7.14 -3.82
CA ILE A 245 -10.04 -7.94 -2.77
C ILE A 245 -11.29 -7.23 -2.23
N PRO A 246 -11.23 -6.02 -1.64
CA PRO A 246 -12.44 -5.34 -1.21
C PRO A 246 -13.42 -5.07 -2.36
N ALA A 247 -12.94 -4.68 -3.53
CA ALA A 247 -13.81 -4.37 -4.67
C ALA A 247 -14.66 -5.58 -5.08
N PHE A 248 -14.05 -6.73 -5.30
CA PHE A 248 -14.76 -7.89 -5.82
C PHE A 248 -15.45 -8.72 -4.73
N LEU A 249 -14.80 -8.93 -3.57
CA LEU A 249 -15.34 -9.85 -2.55
C LEU A 249 -16.28 -9.17 -1.58
N ASN A 250 -16.05 -7.92 -1.23
CA ASN A 250 -16.85 -7.22 -0.23
C ASN A 250 -17.93 -6.35 -0.89
N LEU A 251 -17.59 -5.64 -1.96
CA LEU A 251 -18.48 -4.69 -2.61
C LEU A 251 -19.20 -5.27 -3.85
N GLY A 252 -18.77 -6.43 -4.35
CA GLY A 252 -19.38 -7.10 -5.52
C GLY A 252 -19.20 -6.31 -6.83
N VAL A 253 -18.15 -5.50 -6.94
CA VAL A 253 -17.85 -4.70 -8.14
C VAL A 253 -17.61 -5.64 -9.32
N SER A 254 -18.15 -5.32 -10.50
CA SER A 254 -17.84 -6.07 -11.72
C SER A 254 -16.40 -5.83 -12.18
N SER A 255 -15.83 -6.77 -12.94
CA SER A 255 -14.47 -6.59 -13.48
C SER A 255 -14.34 -5.41 -14.42
N GLU A 256 -15.39 -5.08 -15.17
CA GLU A 256 -15.44 -3.89 -16.02
C GLU A 256 -15.43 -2.61 -15.18
N ALA A 257 -16.32 -2.53 -14.18
CA ALA A 257 -16.38 -1.39 -13.27
C ALA A 257 -15.08 -1.19 -12.51
N PHE A 258 -14.38 -2.26 -12.10
CA PHE A 258 -13.06 -2.14 -11.47
C PHE A 258 -12.02 -1.52 -12.41
N GLY A 259 -12.04 -1.91 -13.69
CA GLY A 259 -11.19 -1.25 -14.70
C GLY A 259 -11.52 0.23 -14.88
N ASP A 260 -12.82 0.60 -14.85
CA ASP A 260 -13.26 1.99 -14.90
C ASP A 260 -12.85 2.77 -13.65
N MET A 261 -12.98 2.20 -12.45
CA MET A 261 -12.52 2.82 -11.19
C MET A 261 -11.03 3.18 -11.24
N ILE A 262 -10.18 2.30 -11.82
CA ILE A 262 -8.75 2.59 -11.98
C ILE A 262 -8.55 3.80 -12.90
N ILE A 263 -9.27 3.87 -14.01
CA ILE A 263 -9.19 4.96 -14.99
C ILE A 263 -9.70 6.27 -14.38
N ASP A 264 -10.86 6.26 -13.75
CA ASP A 264 -11.48 7.45 -13.14
C ASP A 264 -10.57 8.05 -12.04
N GLN A 265 -9.99 7.20 -11.18
CA GLN A 265 -9.04 7.66 -10.17
C GLN A 265 -7.78 8.24 -10.80
N PHE A 266 -7.26 7.60 -11.85
CA PHE A 266 -6.11 8.12 -12.57
C PHE A 266 -6.40 9.50 -13.17
N ASP A 267 -7.54 9.68 -13.82
CA ASP A 267 -7.90 10.94 -14.47
C ASP A 267 -7.95 12.12 -13.48
N ILE A 268 -8.58 11.92 -12.32
CA ILE A 268 -8.64 12.94 -11.27
C ILE A 268 -7.26 13.25 -10.71
N LEU A 269 -6.47 12.23 -10.36
CA LEU A 269 -5.12 12.45 -9.83
C LEU A 269 -4.18 13.07 -10.86
N TYR A 270 -4.36 12.77 -12.14
CA TYR A 270 -3.59 13.36 -13.23
C TYR A 270 -3.95 14.83 -13.46
N GLU A 271 -5.23 15.20 -13.36
CA GLU A 271 -5.69 16.59 -13.42
C GLU A 271 -5.13 17.41 -12.25
N GLU A 272 -5.34 16.95 -11.01
CA GLU A 272 -4.85 17.60 -9.79
C GLU A 272 -3.31 17.69 -9.75
N GLY A 273 -2.65 16.65 -10.28
CA GLY A 273 -1.20 16.53 -10.36
C GLY A 273 -0.52 17.62 -11.19
N ALA A 274 -1.26 18.35 -12.01
CA ALA A 274 -0.74 19.50 -12.76
C ALA A 274 -0.20 20.61 -11.84
N THR A 275 -0.74 20.74 -10.63
CA THR A 275 -0.35 21.76 -9.65
C THR A 275 0.28 21.19 -8.39
N ASN A 276 -0.10 19.97 -8.02
CA ASN A 276 0.35 19.29 -6.82
C ASN A 276 0.36 17.77 -7.10
N ALA A 277 1.53 17.20 -7.40
CA ALA A 277 1.66 15.82 -7.84
C ALA A 277 1.06 14.82 -6.82
N ARG A 278 0.65 13.66 -7.30
CA ARG A 278 -0.02 12.61 -6.52
C ARG A 278 0.70 11.27 -6.63
N CYS A 279 0.52 10.42 -5.64
CA CYS A 279 0.84 9.00 -5.72
C CYS A 279 -0.45 8.20 -5.94
N MET A 280 -0.43 7.27 -6.89
CA MET A 280 -1.54 6.38 -7.19
C MET A 280 -1.12 4.93 -7.00
N PRO A 281 -1.37 4.32 -5.84
CA PRO A 281 -1.25 2.88 -5.68
C PRO A 281 -2.38 2.15 -6.40
N ILE A 282 -2.08 0.98 -6.98
CA ILE A 282 -3.05 0.03 -7.54
C ILE A 282 -2.75 -1.32 -6.91
N CYS A 283 -3.65 -1.84 -6.06
CA CYS A 283 -3.38 -2.97 -5.19
C CYS A 283 -4.08 -4.23 -5.71
N LEU A 284 -3.29 -5.25 -6.07
CA LEU A 284 -3.76 -6.40 -6.84
C LEU A 284 -3.30 -7.71 -6.22
N HIS A 285 -4.18 -8.72 -6.26
CA HIS A 285 -3.89 -10.10 -5.84
C HIS A 285 -3.87 -11.02 -7.05
N THR A 286 -2.78 -11.74 -7.23
CA THR A 286 -2.52 -12.54 -8.44
C THR A 286 -3.57 -13.62 -8.69
N PHE A 287 -4.11 -14.22 -7.62
CA PHE A 287 -5.15 -15.25 -7.69
C PHE A 287 -6.53 -14.68 -8.02
N HIS A 288 -6.72 -13.39 -7.85
CA HIS A 288 -8.01 -12.73 -8.01
C HIS A 288 -8.13 -12.02 -9.36
N VAL A 289 -7.44 -10.91 -9.54
CA VAL A 289 -7.48 -10.14 -10.79
C VAL A 289 -6.73 -10.83 -11.94
N GLY A 290 -5.82 -11.75 -11.63
CA GLY A 290 -5.12 -12.59 -12.62
C GLY A 290 -6.01 -13.61 -13.36
N GLN A 291 -7.29 -13.77 -12.96
CA GLN A 291 -8.27 -14.61 -13.67
C GLN A 291 -8.62 -14.02 -15.04
N PRO A 292 -8.75 -14.84 -16.12
CA PRO A 292 -8.93 -14.34 -17.49
C PRO A 292 -10.11 -13.38 -17.68
N ASN A 293 -11.23 -13.64 -17.01
CA ASN A 293 -12.43 -12.81 -17.11
C ASN A 293 -12.29 -11.44 -16.46
N LYS A 294 -11.41 -11.28 -15.50
CA LYS A 294 -11.11 -10.00 -14.83
C LYS A 294 -9.96 -9.26 -15.50
N PHE A 295 -8.99 -10.01 -15.95
CA PHE A 295 -7.72 -9.53 -16.49
C PHE A 295 -7.89 -8.61 -17.72
N LYS A 296 -8.90 -8.85 -18.58
CA LYS A 296 -9.17 -8.02 -19.75
C LYS A 296 -9.34 -6.53 -19.38
N HIS A 297 -10.08 -6.26 -18.32
CA HIS A 297 -10.40 -4.89 -17.90
C HIS A 297 -9.25 -4.23 -17.15
N LEU A 298 -8.51 -5.02 -16.37
CA LEU A 298 -7.25 -4.56 -15.77
C LEU A 298 -6.26 -4.12 -16.86
N ARG A 299 -6.05 -4.96 -17.89
CA ARG A 299 -5.15 -4.65 -18.99
C ARG A 299 -5.53 -3.35 -19.69
N ARG A 300 -6.81 -3.14 -19.99
CA ARG A 300 -7.31 -1.88 -20.57
C ARG A 300 -6.91 -0.67 -19.74
N ALA A 301 -7.07 -0.74 -18.42
CA ALA A 301 -6.73 0.35 -17.52
C ALA A 301 -5.21 0.62 -17.48
N PHE A 302 -4.38 -0.43 -17.48
CA PHE A 302 -2.93 -0.29 -17.49
C PHE A 302 -2.41 0.28 -18.81
N GLU A 303 -2.94 -0.17 -19.94
CA GLU A 303 -2.63 0.38 -21.27
C GLU A 303 -3.04 1.87 -21.37
N TYR A 304 -4.20 2.22 -20.80
CA TYR A 304 -4.66 3.60 -20.72
C TYR A 304 -3.69 4.49 -19.96
N ILE A 305 -3.30 4.11 -18.75
CA ILE A 305 -2.34 4.85 -17.92
C ILE A 305 -0.99 4.98 -18.64
N ALA A 306 -0.48 3.87 -19.21
CA ALA A 306 0.81 3.86 -19.90
C ALA A 306 0.85 4.72 -21.16
N SER A 307 -0.31 5.05 -21.75
CA SER A 307 -0.40 5.94 -22.92
C SER A 307 -0.22 7.43 -22.60
N HIS A 308 -0.27 7.81 -21.31
CA HIS A 308 -0.19 9.21 -20.89
C HIS A 308 1.26 9.68 -20.69
N LYS A 309 1.50 10.96 -21.00
CA LYS A 309 2.76 11.65 -20.68
C LYS A 309 2.75 12.12 -19.23
N ASP A 310 3.91 12.54 -18.74
CA ASP A 310 4.04 13.10 -17.39
C ASP A 310 3.53 12.17 -16.27
N VAL A 311 3.62 10.86 -16.51
CA VAL A 311 3.35 9.79 -15.55
C VAL A 311 4.67 9.14 -15.16
N TRP A 312 4.91 8.97 -13.87
CA TRP A 312 6.03 8.20 -13.36
C TRP A 312 5.56 6.79 -13.01
N LEU A 313 5.77 5.86 -13.93
CA LEU A 313 5.56 4.43 -13.71
C LEU A 313 6.69 3.93 -12.80
N THR A 314 6.40 3.63 -11.54
CA THR A 314 7.40 3.49 -10.49
C THR A 314 7.05 2.42 -9.46
N THR A 315 7.91 2.27 -8.46
CA THR A 315 7.72 1.38 -7.33
C THR A 315 7.66 2.16 -6.00
N GLY A 316 7.17 1.50 -4.94
CA GLY A 316 7.18 2.09 -3.60
C GLY A 316 8.59 2.42 -3.10
N ASP A 317 9.59 1.60 -3.44
CA ASP A 317 11.00 1.84 -3.10
C ASP A 317 11.51 3.15 -3.73
N GLU A 318 11.19 3.39 -4.99
CA GLU A 318 11.63 4.61 -5.69
C GLU A 318 10.91 5.86 -5.17
N VAL A 319 9.61 5.73 -4.82
CA VAL A 319 8.87 6.83 -4.18
C VAL A 319 9.44 7.13 -2.80
N ASN A 320 9.78 6.10 -2.01
CA ASN A 320 10.47 6.26 -0.73
C ASN A 320 11.80 7.01 -0.92
N ASP A 321 12.65 6.57 -1.84
CA ASP A 321 13.96 7.17 -2.08
C ASP A 321 13.82 8.64 -2.53
N TRP A 322 12.86 8.92 -3.42
CA TRP A 322 12.57 10.27 -3.87
C TRP A 322 12.10 11.17 -2.73
N TYR A 323 11.12 10.70 -1.93
CA TYR A 323 10.60 11.46 -0.81
C TYR A 323 11.69 11.78 0.22
N ARG A 324 12.48 10.79 0.60
CA ARG A 324 13.59 10.97 1.55
C ARG A 324 14.58 11.99 1.05
N LYS A 325 14.98 11.92 -0.21
CA LYS A 325 15.94 12.86 -0.81
C LYS A 325 15.43 14.30 -0.86
N GLN A 326 14.13 14.51 -1.05
CA GLN A 326 13.56 15.85 -1.29
C GLN A 326 12.94 16.48 -0.06
N TYR A 327 12.45 15.68 0.91
CA TYR A 327 11.57 16.15 1.97
C TYR A 327 12.03 15.73 3.38
N MET A 328 13.06 14.88 3.52
CA MET A 328 13.69 14.53 4.78
C MET A 328 15.07 15.15 4.90
#